data_995ff427b4c3ce0d7e5023608e29db16
#
_entry.id   995ff427b4c3ce0d7e5023608e29db16
#
_cell.length_a   1.000
_cell.length_b   1.000
_cell.length_c   1.000
_cell.angle_alpha   90.00
_cell.angle_beta   90.00
_cell.angle_gamma   90.00
#
_symmetry.space_group_name_H-M   'P 1'
#
loop_
_entity.id
_entity.type
_entity.pdbx_description
1 polymer ?
#
loop_
_entity_poly.entity_id
_entity_poly.type
_entity_poly.pdbx_seq_one_letter_code
_entity_poly.pdbx_strand_id
1 'polypeptide(L)'
;AQGGAVLGYLIPKWKDVKSRELCIPAFTSTLFGISEPAIFGVNLRNKYPFVAGCLASAVASVFVYFSGLTALGYGTTVLPGFAIVAPENNGYINYLIAHLIALVGGMLITLFIGKVVTKKNTEVNSTTVESKEETNNENKIESGIKAYATGELISIEDVKDPTFSKKIMGEGFAIIPTEGKVCAPCDAKVETIFFTKHAIGLKAVDGTEMLIHI
;
A
#
# COMPACT_ATOMS: atom_id res chain seq x y z
N ALA A 1 -6.88 0.52 -16.94
CA ALA A 1 -6.27 1.66 -16.21
C ALA A 1 -5.71 1.22 -14.86
N GLN A 2 -6.51 0.61 -13.97
CA GLN A 2 -6.07 0.22 -12.63
C GLN A 2 -4.89 -0.78 -12.66
N GLY A 3 -4.87 -1.74 -13.60
CA GLY A 3 -3.71 -2.62 -13.82
C GLY A 3 -2.45 -1.86 -14.25
N GLY A 4 -2.60 -0.83 -15.11
CA GLY A 4 -1.49 0.04 -15.50
C GLY A 4 -0.92 0.80 -14.29
N ALA A 5 -1.80 1.29 -13.39
CA ALA A 5 -1.38 1.94 -12.16
C ALA A 5 -0.60 1.00 -11.22
N VAL A 6 -0.99 -0.28 -11.12
CA VAL A 6 -0.23 -1.31 -10.39
C VAL A 6 1.17 -1.49 -10.98
N LEU A 7 1.30 -1.56 -12.31
CA LEU A 7 2.62 -1.66 -12.96
C LEU A 7 3.47 -0.42 -12.68
N GLY A 8 2.89 0.78 -12.80
CA GLY A 8 3.58 2.02 -12.47
C GLY A 8 4.07 2.10 -11.01
N TYR A 9 3.32 1.49 -10.09
CA TYR A 9 3.72 1.36 -8.69
C TYR A 9 4.85 0.33 -8.50
N LEU A 10 4.79 -0.79 -9.23
CA LEU A 10 5.75 -1.90 -9.11
C LEU A 10 7.12 -1.57 -9.70
N ILE A 11 7.18 -0.86 -10.86
CA ILE A 11 8.44 -0.62 -11.58
C ILE A 11 9.56 -0.06 -10.68
N PRO A 12 9.34 1.02 -9.89
CA PRO A 12 10.38 1.55 -8.99
C PRO A 12 10.75 0.58 -7.85
N LYS A 13 9.85 -0.33 -7.52
CA LYS A 13 9.97 -1.29 -6.41
C LYS A 13 10.25 -2.72 -6.87
N TRP A 14 10.71 -2.89 -8.09
CA TRP A 14 10.93 -4.22 -8.70
C TRP A 14 11.86 -5.12 -7.90
N LYS A 15 12.81 -4.54 -7.15
CA LYS A 15 13.73 -5.30 -6.28
C LYS A 15 13.08 -5.82 -5.00
N ASP A 16 11.97 -5.25 -4.58
CA ASP A 16 11.23 -5.68 -3.39
C ASP A 16 10.35 -6.90 -3.71
N VAL A 17 10.69 -8.03 -3.09
CA VAL A 17 10.00 -9.31 -3.28
C VAL A 17 8.53 -9.20 -2.87
N LYS A 18 8.25 -8.59 -1.72
CA LYS A 18 6.87 -8.42 -1.20
C LYS A 18 5.98 -7.61 -2.17
N SER A 19 6.54 -6.54 -2.74
CA SER A 19 5.82 -5.75 -3.75
C SER A 19 5.53 -6.55 -5.01
N ARG A 20 6.45 -7.40 -5.47
CA ARG A 20 6.22 -8.26 -6.65
C ARG A 20 5.14 -9.30 -6.40
N GLU A 21 5.20 -10.00 -5.28
CA GLU A 21 4.23 -11.04 -4.89
C GLU A 21 2.81 -10.48 -4.78
N LEU A 22 2.65 -9.23 -4.36
CA LEU A 22 1.37 -8.56 -4.28
C LEU A 22 0.91 -8.02 -5.65
N CYS A 23 1.80 -7.34 -6.38
CA CYS A 23 1.42 -6.59 -7.57
C CYS A 23 1.26 -7.47 -8.82
N ILE A 24 2.05 -8.54 -8.98
CA ILE A 24 1.97 -9.40 -10.18
C ILE A 24 0.61 -10.11 -10.27
N PRO A 25 0.11 -10.81 -9.24
CA PRO A 25 -1.23 -11.41 -9.28
C PRO A 25 -2.33 -10.36 -9.44
N ALA A 26 -2.21 -9.22 -8.75
CA ALA A 26 -3.15 -8.12 -8.85
C ALA A 26 -3.23 -7.54 -10.27
N PHE A 27 -2.11 -7.37 -10.96
CA PHE A 27 -2.07 -6.97 -12.36
C PHE A 27 -2.67 -8.05 -13.28
N THR A 28 -2.25 -9.30 -13.09
CA THR A 28 -2.72 -10.42 -13.92
C THR A 28 -4.24 -10.57 -13.86
N SER A 29 -4.85 -10.42 -12.68
CA SER A 29 -6.31 -10.47 -12.54
C SER A 29 -7.03 -9.39 -13.37
N THR A 30 -6.42 -8.21 -13.53
CA THR A 30 -7.02 -7.14 -14.34
C THR A 30 -7.09 -7.48 -15.83
N LEU A 31 -6.25 -8.38 -16.36
CA LEU A 31 -6.32 -8.84 -17.74
C LEU A 31 -7.59 -9.66 -18.01
N PHE A 32 -8.14 -10.30 -16.99
CA PHE A 32 -9.40 -11.04 -17.05
C PHE A 32 -10.61 -10.19 -16.64
N GLY A 33 -10.43 -8.87 -16.45
CA GLY A 33 -11.49 -7.94 -16.09
C GLY A 33 -11.77 -7.86 -14.59
N ILE A 34 -11.00 -8.56 -13.75
CA ILE A 34 -11.14 -8.57 -12.29
C ILE A 34 -10.21 -7.50 -11.72
N SER A 35 -10.77 -6.36 -11.34
CA SER A 35 -9.97 -5.19 -10.90
C SER A 35 -9.83 -5.04 -9.39
N GLU A 36 -10.59 -5.78 -8.60
CA GLU A 36 -10.66 -5.69 -7.14
C GLU A 36 -9.29 -5.90 -6.46
N PRO A 37 -8.49 -6.92 -6.81
CA PRO A 37 -7.16 -7.09 -6.21
C PRO A 37 -6.22 -5.91 -6.52
N ALA A 38 -6.33 -5.34 -7.71
CA ALA A 38 -5.54 -4.17 -8.10
C ALA A 38 -5.98 -2.91 -7.34
N ILE A 39 -7.29 -2.69 -7.21
CA ILE A 39 -7.85 -1.52 -6.54
C ILE A 39 -7.59 -1.60 -5.04
N PHE A 40 -8.07 -2.65 -4.37
CA PHE A 40 -8.05 -2.72 -2.91
C PHE A 40 -6.71 -3.22 -2.36
N GLY A 41 -6.06 -4.16 -3.04
CA GLY A 41 -4.79 -4.73 -2.61
C GLY A 41 -3.62 -3.76 -2.78
N VAL A 42 -3.58 -2.99 -3.88
CA VAL A 42 -2.43 -2.16 -4.23
C VAL A 42 -2.77 -0.67 -4.29
N ASN A 43 -3.70 -0.28 -5.19
CA ASN A 43 -3.84 1.11 -5.59
C ASN A 43 -4.44 1.99 -4.49
N LEU A 44 -5.55 1.58 -3.87
CA LEU A 44 -6.22 2.34 -2.82
C LEU A 44 -5.38 2.42 -1.55
N ARG A 45 -4.68 1.33 -1.22
CA ARG A 45 -3.76 1.28 -0.07
C ARG A 45 -2.64 2.33 -0.20
N ASN A 46 -2.14 2.55 -1.41
CA ASN A 46 -1.06 3.51 -1.69
C ASN A 46 -1.58 4.88 -2.13
N LYS A 47 -2.89 5.08 -2.27
CA LYS A 47 -3.61 6.32 -2.62
C LYS A 47 -3.27 6.85 -4.03
N TYR A 48 -2.04 7.30 -4.30
CA TYR A 48 -1.67 7.93 -5.57
C TYR A 48 -1.82 7.03 -6.81
N PRO A 49 -1.58 5.69 -6.77
CA PRO A 49 -1.84 4.84 -7.93
C PRO A 49 -3.34 4.75 -8.24
N PHE A 50 -4.20 4.79 -7.21
CA PHE A 50 -5.64 4.80 -7.40
C PHE A 50 -6.11 6.04 -8.19
N VAL A 51 -5.65 7.23 -7.77
CA VAL A 51 -5.95 8.48 -8.46
C VAL A 51 -5.43 8.46 -9.90
N ALA A 52 -4.20 7.96 -10.11
CA ALA A 52 -3.62 7.80 -11.44
C ALA A 52 -4.45 6.88 -12.34
N GLY A 53 -4.93 5.77 -11.80
CA GLY A 53 -5.81 4.85 -12.52
C GLY A 53 -7.15 5.49 -12.90
N CYS A 54 -7.74 6.28 -12.01
CA CYS A 54 -8.98 7.03 -12.30
C CYS A 54 -8.77 8.06 -13.41
N LEU A 55 -7.68 8.84 -13.37
CA LEU A 55 -7.35 9.81 -14.42
C LEU A 55 -7.12 9.13 -15.78
N ALA A 56 -6.37 8.03 -15.79
CA ALA A 56 -6.15 7.26 -17.03
C ALA A 56 -7.46 6.66 -17.59
N SER A 57 -8.37 6.23 -16.72
CA SER A 57 -9.70 5.78 -17.14
C SER A 57 -10.50 6.90 -17.79
N ALA A 58 -10.47 8.09 -17.23
CA ALA A 58 -11.16 9.24 -17.79
C ALA A 58 -10.66 9.57 -19.21
N VAL A 59 -9.34 9.60 -19.41
CA VAL A 59 -8.73 9.83 -20.74
C VAL A 59 -9.13 8.73 -21.74
N ALA A 60 -9.05 7.46 -21.34
CA ALA A 60 -9.45 6.35 -22.19
C ALA A 60 -10.94 6.40 -22.55
N SER A 61 -11.82 6.83 -21.62
CA SER A 61 -13.25 6.96 -21.86
C SER A 61 -13.57 8.03 -22.91
N VAL A 62 -12.83 9.13 -22.93
CA VAL A 62 -12.95 10.16 -23.99
C VAL A 62 -12.63 9.55 -25.37
N PHE A 63 -11.57 8.77 -25.48
CA PHE A 63 -11.24 8.08 -26.72
C PHE A 63 -12.35 7.10 -27.13
N VAL A 64 -12.87 6.29 -26.20
CA VAL A 64 -13.96 5.34 -26.46
C VAL A 64 -15.19 6.06 -27.02
N TYR A 65 -15.56 7.19 -26.43
CA TYR A 65 -16.68 7.99 -26.89
C TYR A 65 -16.50 8.48 -28.35
N PHE A 66 -15.37 9.08 -28.67
CA PHE A 66 -15.13 9.62 -30.01
C PHE A 66 -14.89 8.53 -31.08
N SER A 67 -14.41 7.36 -30.70
CA SER A 67 -14.22 6.22 -31.60
C SER A 67 -15.54 5.50 -31.96
N GLY A 68 -16.65 5.83 -31.31
CA GLY A 68 -17.93 5.16 -31.52
C GLY A 68 -17.89 3.68 -31.12
N LEU A 69 -17.01 3.28 -30.20
CA LEU A 69 -16.87 1.90 -29.77
C LEU A 69 -18.13 1.44 -29.01
N THR A 70 -18.73 0.36 -29.47
CA THR A 70 -19.94 -0.23 -28.90
C THR A 70 -19.71 -1.68 -28.53
N ALA A 71 -20.52 -2.18 -27.58
CA ALA A 71 -20.54 -3.56 -27.16
C ALA A 71 -21.88 -4.23 -27.52
N LEU A 72 -21.85 -5.48 -27.88
CA LEU A 72 -23.03 -6.31 -28.22
C LEU A 72 -23.77 -6.79 -26.97
N GLY A 73 -23.16 -6.68 -25.81
CA GLY A 73 -23.75 -7.14 -24.56
C GLY A 73 -22.92 -6.76 -23.32
N TYR A 74 -23.39 -7.20 -22.16
CA TYR A 74 -22.68 -7.03 -20.90
C TYR A 74 -21.73 -8.21 -20.65
N GLY A 75 -20.55 -7.93 -20.13
CA GLY A 75 -19.57 -8.95 -19.77
C GLY A 75 -18.31 -8.38 -19.16
N THR A 76 -17.38 -9.27 -18.84
CA THR A 76 -16.05 -8.88 -18.37
C THR A 76 -15.27 -8.17 -19.47
N THR A 77 -14.43 -7.24 -19.09
CA THR A 77 -13.62 -6.42 -20.01
C THR A 77 -12.21 -7.00 -20.20
N VAL A 78 -11.38 -6.29 -20.93
CA VAL A 78 -10.00 -6.62 -21.31
C VAL A 78 -9.95 -7.87 -22.19
N LEU A 79 -9.29 -8.97 -21.82
CA LEU A 79 -9.17 -10.13 -22.70
C LEU A 79 -10.52 -10.76 -23.07
N PRO A 80 -11.42 -11.08 -22.12
CA PRO A 80 -12.72 -11.64 -22.45
C PRO A 80 -13.64 -10.65 -23.20
N GLY A 81 -13.41 -9.34 -23.03
CA GLY A 81 -14.20 -8.29 -23.67
C GLY A 81 -14.12 -8.29 -25.21
N PHE A 82 -13.08 -8.86 -25.80
CA PHE A 82 -13.01 -9.03 -27.26
C PHE A 82 -14.19 -9.83 -27.82
N ALA A 83 -14.77 -10.74 -27.05
CA ALA A 83 -15.92 -11.54 -27.49
C ALA A 83 -17.23 -10.74 -27.61
N ILE A 84 -17.31 -9.58 -26.96
CA ILE A 84 -18.53 -8.77 -26.92
C ILE A 84 -18.41 -7.41 -27.60
N VAL A 85 -17.26 -7.11 -28.20
CA VAL A 85 -17.06 -5.86 -28.96
C VAL A 85 -17.77 -5.97 -30.28
N ALA A 86 -18.54 -4.95 -30.68
CA ALA A 86 -19.13 -4.85 -32.00
C ALA A 86 -18.04 -4.65 -33.07
N PRO A 87 -18.08 -5.38 -34.20
CA PRO A 87 -17.05 -5.26 -35.22
C PRO A 87 -17.14 -3.96 -36.05
N GLU A 88 -18.23 -3.24 -35.92
CA GLU A 88 -18.47 -1.97 -36.61
C GLU A 88 -17.43 -0.91 -36.23
N ASN A 89 -17.18 0.05 -37.13
CA ASN A 89 -16.26 1.18 -36.91
C ASN A 89 -14.85 0.74 -36.46
N ASN A 90 -14.32 -0.38 -36.99
CA ASN A 90 -13.05 -0.96 -36.52
C ASN A 90 -13.04 -1.27 -35.00
N GLY A 91 -14.15 -1.76 -34.46
CA GLY A 91 -14.38 -1.95 -33.02
C GLY A 91 -13.23 -2.68 -32.31
N TYR A 92 -12.70 -3.78 -32.90
CA TYR A 92 -11.58 -4.52 -32.27
C TYR A 92 -10.29 -3.70 -32.15
N ILE A 93 -9.98 -2.90 -33.20
CA ILE A 93 -8.78 -2.04 -33.18
C ILE A 93 -8.97 -0.92 -32.19
N ASN A 94 -10.11 -0.26 -32.20
CA ASN A 94 -10.42 0.82 -31.23
C ASN A 94 -10.47 0.31 -29.80
N TYR A 95 -10.96 -0.91 -29.58
CA TYR A 95 -10.95 -1.56 -28.29
C TYR A 95 -9.50 -1.78 -27.77
N LEU A 96 -8.62 -2.31 -28.63
CA LEU A 96 -7.20 -2.50 -28.28
C LEU A 96 -6.51 -1.17 -27.95
N ILE A 97 -6.74 -0.14 -28.77
CA ILE A 97 -6.18 1.21 -28.57
C ILE A 97 -6.67 1.80 -27.25
N ALA A 98 -7.96 1.70 -26.95
CA ALA A 98 -8.53 2.18 -25.68
C ALA A 98 -7.88 1.52 -24.45
N HIS A 99 -7.66 0.19 -24.52
CA HIS A 99 -6.99 -0.55 -23.46
C HIS A 99 -5.51 -0.19 -23.34
N LEU A 100 -4.83 0.06 -24.44
CA LEU A 100 -3.44 0.51 -24.45
C LEU A 100 -3.31 1.90 -23.84
N ILE A 101 -4.19 2.85 -24.19
CA ILE A 101 -4.25 4.18 -23.60
C ILE A 101 -4.47 4.07 -22.08
N ALA A 102 -5.43 3.25 -21.66
CA ALA A 102 -5.74 3.05 -20.24
C ALA A 102 -4.58 2.42 -19.47
N LEU A 103 -3.91 1.42 -20.03
CA LEU A 103 -2.80 0.71 -19.41
C LEU A 103 -1.56 1.60 -19.30
N VAL A 104 -1.12 2.16 -20.44
CA VAL A 104 0.07 3.00 -20.51
C VAL A 104 -0.15 4.31 -19.74
N GLY A 105 -1.32 4.93 -19.91
CA GLY A 105 -1.69 6.14 -19.16
C GLY A 105 -1.66 5.90 -17.65
N GLY A 106 -2.27 4.81 -17.17
CA GLY A 106 -2.23 4.45 -15.74
C GLY A 106 -0.80 4.23 -15.23
N MET A 107 0.03 3.56 -16.00
CA MET A 107 1.44 3.34 -15.66
C MET A 107 2.24 4.65 -15.61
N LEU A 108 2.16 5.48 -16.65
CA LEU A 108 2.93 6.72 -16.75
C LEU A 108 2.51 7.75 -15.70
N ILE A 109 1.20 7.95 -15.50
CA ILE A 109 0.69 8.88 -14.48
C ILE A 109 1.13 8.42 -13.08
N THR A 110 1.07 7.12 -12.79
CA THR A 110 1.52 6.58 -11.50
C THR A 110 3.01 6.80 -11.29
N LEU A 111 3.84 6.56 -12.30
CA LEU A 111 5.29 6.81 -12.24
C LEU A 111 5.59 8.30 -12.01
N PHE A 112 4.87 9.18 -12.69
CA PHE A 112 5.04 10.64 -12.55
C PHE A 112 4.67 11.10 -11.15
N ILE A 113 3.46 10.79 -10.68
CA ILE A 113 2.98 11.17 -9.35
C ILE A 113 3.87 10.53 -8.28
N GLY A 114 4.27 9.28 -8.44
CA GLY A 114 5.17 8.58 -7.52
C GLY A 114 6.50 9.31 -7.33
N LYS A 115 7.11 9.80 -8.41
CA LYS A 115 8.35 10.61 -8.34
C LYS A 115 8.12 11.92 -7.57
N VAL A 116 7.01 12.61 -7.83
CA VAL A 116 6.67 13.87 -7.15
C VAL A 116 6.44 13.66 -5.65
N VAL A 117 5.68 12.61 -5.30
CA VAL A 117 5.41 12.26 -3.89
C VAL A 117 6.69 11.88 -3.15
N THR A 118 7.57 11.09 -3.78
CA THR A 118 8.85 10.70 -3.18
C THR A 118 9.75 11.92 -2.97
N LYS A 119 9.85 12.81 -3.97
CA LYS A 119 10.64 14.05 -3.86
C LYS A 119 10.14 14.94 -2.72
N LYS A 120 8.82 15.14 -2.61
CA LYS A 120 8.22 15.94 -1.53
C LYS A 120 8.50 15.34 -0.14
N ASN A 121 8.45 14.03 0.01
CA ASN A 121 8.79 13.38 1.28
C ASN A 121 10.27 13.51 1.62
N THR A 122 11.17 13.56 0.63
CA THR A 122 12.60 13.80 0.85
C THR A 122 12.85 15.26 1.26
N GLU A 123 12.17 16.23 0.64
CA GLU A 123 12.29 17.64 0.99
C GLU A 123 11.71 17.94 2.39
N VAL A 124 10.58 17.32 2.76
CA VAL A 124 10.00 17.45 4.12
C VAL A 124 10.92 16.85 5.17
N ASN A 125 11.56 15.72 4.90
CA ASN A 125 12.54 15.13 5.82
C ASN A 125 13.83 15.98 5.92
N SER A 126 14.24 16.67 4.85
CA SER A 126 15.41 17.57 4.89
C SER A 126 15.12 18.84 5.70
N THR A 127 13.89 19.37 5.62
CA THR A 127 13.50 20.59 6.34
C THR A 127 13.22 20.33 7.82
N THR A 128 12.92 19.07 8.20
CA THR A 128 12.67 18.70 9.60
C THR A 128 13.98 18.38 10.34
N VAL A 129 15.08 18.19 9.63
CA VAL A 129 16.42 17.92 10.24
C VAL A 129 17.16 19.22 10.60
N GLU A 130 16.78 20.38 10.01
CA GLU A 130 17.48 21.65 10.29
C GLU A 130 16.91 22.50 11.45
N SER A 131 15.89 22.03 12.18
CA SER A 131 15.32 22.81 13.27
C SER A 131 15.21 22.09 14.62
N LYS A 132 16.10 21.13 14.90
CA LYS A 132 16.28 20.59 16.27
C LYS A 132 17.72 20.15 16.54
N GLU A 133 18.66 21.08 16.40
CA GLU A 133 19.86 21.07 17.23
C GLU A 133 19.65 22.14 18.31
N GLU A 134 19.36 21.67 19.48
CA GLU A 134 19.78 22.19 20.78
C GLU A 134 19.02 21.46 21.89
N THR A 135 19.61 20.42 22.40
CA THR A 135 19.92 20.28 23.85
C THR A 135 20.75 19.01 24.05
N ASN A 136 22.04 19.20 24.21
CA ASN A 136 22.94 18.23 24.84
C ASN A 136 22.40 17.87 26.23
N ASN A 137 22.03 16.61 26.38
CA ASN A 137 22.19 15.93 27.67
C ASN A 137 22.69 14.52 27.37
N GLU A 138 23.96 14.33 27.72
CA GLU A 138 24.58 13.03 27.84
C GLU A 138 23.76 12.18 28.80
N ASN A 139 22.94 11.28 28.28
CA ASN A 139 22.41 10.17 29.04
C ASN A 139 22.70 8.89 28.28
N LYS A 140 23.59 8.12 28.89
CA LYS A 140 23.93 6.73 28.68
C LYS A 140 22.77 5.98 28.06
N ILE A 141 22.98 5.45 26.84
CA ILE A 141 22.03 4.59 26.15
C ILE A 141 21.89 3.31 26.97
N GLU A 142 20.88 3.27 27.83
CA GLU A 142 20.36 2.01 28.35
C GLU A 142 19.62 1.33 27.20
N SER A 143 20.28 0.38 26.56
CA SER A 143 19.69 -0.48 25.55
C SER A 143 18.71 -1.45 26.20
N GLY A 144 17.47 -1.01 26.40
CA GLY A 144 16.42 -1.85 26.96
C GLY A 144 15.06 -1.47 26.40
N ILE A 145 14.25 -2.48 26.05
CA ILE A 145 12.84 -2.28 25.74
C ILE A 145 12.11 -1.95 27.03
N LYS A 146 11.47 -0.76 27.07
CA LYS A 146 10.67 -0.30 28.22
C LYS A 146 9.23 -0.75 28.09
N ALA A 147 8.48 -0.77 29.18
CA ALA A 147 7.05 -1.03 29.17
C ALA A 147 6.33 0.02 28.30
N TYR A 148 5.48 -0.45 27.40
CA TYR A 148 4.71 0.42 26.47
C TYR A 148 3.44 1.00 27.10
N ALA A 149 3.05 0.53 28.30
CA ALA A 149 1.90 1.03 29.07
C ALA A 149 2.16 0.89 30.58
N THR A 150 1.45 1.65 31.38
CA THR A 150 1.41 1.49 32.84
C THR A 150 0.40 0.41 33.19
N GLY A 151 0.82 -0.60 33.98
CA GLY A 151 -0.07 -1.72 34.33
C GLY A 151 0.66 -2.92 34.92
N GLU A 152 -0.05 -4.00 35.08
CA GLU A 152 0.47 -5.28 35.56
C GLU A 152 1.09 -6.06 34.41
N LEU A 153 2.34 -6.46 34.55
CA LEU A 153 3.06 -7.28 33.58
C LEU A 153 2.67 -8.76 33.76
N ILE A 154 2.22 -9.39 32.69
CA ILE A 154 1.88 -10.81 32.65
C ILE A 154 2.65 -11.52 31.54
N SER A 155 2.79 -12.85 31.66
CA SER A 155 3.37 -13.66 30.59
C SER A 155 2.49 -13.61 29.34
N ILE A 156 3.11 -13.62 28.15
CA ILE A 156 2.39 -13.72 26.88
C ILE A 156 1.57 -15.01 26.83
N GLU A 157 1.99 -16.07 27.53
CA GLU A 157 1.31 -17.37 27.56
C GLU A 157 -0.02 -17.31 28.32
N ASP A 158 -0.19 -16.34 29.23
CA ASP A 158 -1.41 -16.14 30.01
C ASP A 158 -2.48 -15.32 29.25
N VAL A 159 -2.15 -14.83 28.08
CA VAL A 159 -3.10 -14.08 27.24
C VAL A 159 -4.17 -15.00 26.66
N LYS A 160 -5.41 -14.56 26.67
CA LYS A 160 -6.56 -15.37 26.18
C LYS A 160 -6.52 -15.67 24.68
N ASP A 161 -5.89 -14.79 23.86
CA ASP A 161 -5.80 -14.97 22.42
C ASP A 161 -4.74 -16.02 22.07
N PRO A 162 -5.13 -17.12 21.37
CA PRO A 162 -4.21 -18.19 20.97
C PRO A 162 -3.08 -17.72 20.04
N THR A 163 -3.26 -16.62 19.31
CA THR A 163 -2.25 -16.07 18.40
C THR A 163 -1.03 -15.58 19.17
N PHE A 164 -1.26 -14.99 20.34
CA PHE A 164 -0.22 -14.45 21.20
C PHE A 164 0.25 -15.50 22.22
N SER A 165 -0.65 -16.21 22.90
CA SER A 165 -0.28 -17.19 23.93
C SER A 165 0.50 -18.39 23.38
N LYS A 166 0.31 -18.75 22.10
CA LYS A 166 1.11 -19.77 21.41
C LYS A 166 2.36 -19.20 20.72
N LYS A 167 2.67 -17.92 20.91
CA LYS A 167 3.84 -17.23 20.35
C LYS A 167 3.92 -17.31 18.81
N ILE A 168 2.78 -17.41 18.12
CA ILE A 168 2.73 -17.45 16.65
C ILE A 168 3.28 -16.16 16.03
N MET A 169 3.10 -15.03 16.71
CA MET A 169 3.59 -13.72 16.31
C MET A 169 4.98 -13.37 16.88
N GLY A 170 5.62 -14.31 17.57
CA GLY A 170 6.93 -14.11 18.20
C GLY A 170 6.89 -14.11 19.72
N GLU A 171 8.07 -13.93 20.33
CA GLU A 171 8.22 -13.78 21.77
C GLU A 171 7.74 -12.40 22.23
N GLY A 172 7.26 -12.32 23.48
CA GLY A 172 6.79 -11.04 24.00
C GLY A 172 6.26 -11.14 25.43
N PHE A 173 5.65 -10.09 25.88
CA PHE A 173 4.95 -9.97 27.16
C PHE A 173 3.65 -9.19 26.98
N ALA A 174 2.74 -9.31 27.91
CA ALA A 174 1.51 -8.52 27.92
C ALA A 174 1.42 -7.65 29.17
N ILE A 175 0.68 -6.55 29.06
CA ILE A 175 0.41 -5.65 30.18
C ILE A 175 -1.10 -5.50 30.31
N ILE A 176 -1.61 -5.71 31.53
CA ILE A 176 -2.98 -5.33 31.89
C ILE A 176 -2.93 -3.82 32.23
N PRO A 177 -3.42 -2.93 31.35
CA PRO A 177 -3.20 -1.52 31.54
C PRO A 177 -4.07 -0.94 32.67
N THR A 178 -3.48 -0.07 33.48
CA THR A 178 -4.21 0.72 34.50
C THR A 178 -4.54 2.13 33.98
N GLU A 179 -3.91 2.53 32.87
CA GLU A 179 -4.10 3.83 32.24
C GLU A 179 -4.31 3.63 30.72
N GLY A 180 -5.12 4.48 30.09
CA GLY A 180 -5.39 4.45 28.65
C GLY A 180 -4.29 5.11 27.81
N LYS A 181 -3.01 5.02 28.22
CA LYS A 181 -1.88 5.63 27.53
C LYS A 181 -0.89 4.57 27.07
N VAL A 182 -0.54 4.61 25.79
CA VAL A 182 0.49 3.76 25.18
C VAL A 182 1.66 4.62 24.74
N CYS A 183 2.88 4.22 25.10
CA CYS A 183 4.13 4.89 24.79
C CYS A 183 5.02 4.00 23.91
N ALA A 184 5.96 4.60 23.18
CA ALA A 184 6.98 3.84 22.47
C ALA A 184 7.92 3.15 23.48
N PRO A 185 8.18 1.83 23.33
CA PRO A 185 9.02 1.08 24.25
C PRO A 185 10.51 1.38 24.11
N CYS A 186 10.93 1.97 23.00
CA CYS A 186 12.30 2.41 22.72
C CYS A 186 12.28 3.42 21.58
N ASP A 187 13.45 3.94 21.21
CA ASP A 187 13.61 4.73 20.00
C ASP A 187 13.41 3.84 18.79
N ALA A 188 12.29 4.06 18.09
CA ALA A 188 11.85 3.22 16.99
C ALA A 188 11.11 4.02 15.93
N LYS A 189 11.15 3.52 14.69
CA LYS A 189 10.33 4.02 13.59
C LYS A 189 9.02 3.26 13.55
N VAL A 190 7.91 4.00 13.47
CA VAL A 190 6.59 3.39 13.19
C VAL A 190 6.58 2.95 11.72
N GLU A 191 6.52 1.64 11.47
CA GLU A 191 6.45 1.09 10.12
C GLU A 191 5.02 0.87 9.67
N THR A 192 4.15 0.46 10.58
CA THR A 192 2.75 0.14 10.24
C THR A 192 1.82 0.53 11.39
N ILE A 193 0.70 1.14 11.03
CA ILE A 193 -0.46 1.28 11.92
C ILE A 193 -1.61 0.56 11.23
N PHE A 194 -2.20 -0.42 11.90
CA PHE A 194 -3.34 -1.15 11.36
C PHE A 194 -4.56 -0.24 11.21
N PHE A 195 -5.35 -0.47 10.17
CA PHE A 195 -6.50 0.38 9.84
C PHE A 195 -7.46 0.61 11.02
N THR A 196 -7.71 -0.43 11.81
CA THR A 196 -8.55 -0.39 13.01
C THR A 196 -7.84 0.19 14.23
N LYS A 197 -6.58 0.60 14.09
CA LYS A 197 -5.72 1.22 15.13
C LYS A 197 -5.49 0.35 16.38
N HIS A 198 -5.79 -0.96 16.31
CA HIS A 198 -5.58 -1.92 17.40
C HIS A 198 -4.15 -2.48 17.45
N ALA A 199 -3.34 -2.22 16.42
CA ALA A 199 -1.97 -2.70 16.39
C ALA A 199 -1.02 -1.72 15.69
N ILE A 200 0.19 -1.59 16.22
CA ILE A 200 1.24 -0.71 15.74
C ILE A 200 2.53 -1.52 15.58
N GLY A 201 3.04 -1.56 14.36
CA GLY A 201 4.35 -2.15 14.05
C GLY A 201 5.46 -1.11 14.17
N LEU A 202 6.48 -1.44 14.92
CA LEU A 202 7.65 -0.61 15.20
C LEU A 202 8.92 -1.33 14.75
N LYS A 203 9.91 -0.56 14.28
CA LYS A 203 11.27 -1.03 14.03
C LYS A 203 12.24 -0.19 14.83
N ALA A 204 12.93 -0.81 15.78
CA ALA A 204 13.95 -0.17 16.61
C ALA A 204 15.21 0.14 15.80
N VAL A 205 16.07 0.99 16.36
CA VAL A 205 17.33 1.41 15.72
C VAL A 205 18.28 0.23 15.49
N ASP A 206 18.25 -0.77 16.36
CA ASP A 206 19.03 -2.02 16.27
C ASP A 206 18.48 -3.02 15.25
N GLY A 207 17.35 -2.69 14.59
CA GLY A 207 16.67 -3.54 13.61
C GLY A 207 15.61 -4.46 14.20
N THR A 208 15.40 -4.49 15.51
CA THR A 208 14.36 -5.29 16.16
C THR A 208 12.97 -4.84 15.70
N GLU A 209 12.17 -5.77 15.21
CA GLU A 209 10.78 -5.54 14.82
C GLU A 209 9.85 -5.90 15.96
N MET A 210 8.94 -5.00 16.30
CA MET A 210 8.00 -5.16 17.42
C MET A 210 6.59 -4.85 16.97
N LEU A 211 5.62 -5.58 17.54
CA LEU A 211 4.19 -5.33 17.35
C LEU A 211 3.55 -5.04 18.70
N ILE A 212 3.01 -3.84 18.87
CA ILE A 212 2.14 -3.50 20.00
C ILE A 212 0.70 -3.76 19.55
N HIS A 213 0.02 -4.67 20.22
CA HIS A 213 -1.39 -4.97 20.01
C HIS A 213 -2.20 -4.49 21.23
N ILE A 214 -3.32 -3.79 20.97
CA ILE A 214 -4.15 -3.10 21.97
C ILE A 214 -5.55 -3.68 21.96
#